data_e8221e0f676951036a313d2e037e83fa
#
_entry.id   e8221e0f676951036a313d2e037e83fa
#
_cell.length_a   1.000
_cell.length_b   1.000
_cell.length_c   1.000
_cell.angle_alpha   90.00
_cell.angle_beta   90.00
_cell.angle_gamma   90.00
#
_symmetry.space_group_name_H-M   'P 1'
#
loop_
_entity.id
_entity.type
_entity.pdbx_description
1 polymer ?
#
loop_
_entity_poly.entity_id
_entity_poly.type
_entity_poly.pdbx_seq_one_letter_code
_entity_poly.pdbx_strand_id
1 'polypeptide(L)'
;NPWNVDALQDIENETGQKIYNVLQLRMHPSVIRLKKQVEAEPTGKRFDIDLTYIASRGKWYFISWKGDESKSGGVATNIGVHFFDMLMWIFGSELASTVTHRSAHSMKGELTLENADVTWHLSVDQNDLPTEAGEKTTWRSLTLDGEAFEFSDGFTDLHTAVYQNILNGGGYGLAD
;
A
#
# COMPACT_ATOMS: atom_id res chain seq x y z
N ASN A 1 11.47 10.58 0.86
CA ASN A 1 11.73 12.01 0.66
C ASN A 1 11.99 12.27 -0.82
N PRO A 2 11.23 13.18 -1.50
CA PRO A 2 11.40 13.47 -2.94
C PRO A 2 12.85 13.75 -3.35
N TRP A 3 13.59 14.53 -2.56
CA TRP A 3 15.01 14.82 -2.80
C TRP A 3 15.90 13.58 -2.97
N ASN A 4 15.57 12.49 -2.25
CA ASN A 4 16.31 11.24 -2.37
C ASN A 4 15.98 10.54 -3.70
N VAL A 5 14.75 10.69 -4.20
CA VAL A 5 14.35 10.11 -5.49
C VAL A 5 15.08 10.82 -6.62
N ASP A 6 15.15 12.16 -6.59
CA ASP A 6 15.91 12.93 -7.57
C ASP A 6 17.39 12.52 -7.60
N ALA A 7 18.01 12.43 -6.40
CA ALA A 7 19.42 11.98 -6.30
C ALA A 7 19.63 10.54 -6.81
N LEU A 8 18.66 9.65 -6.59
CA LEU A 8 18.71 8.29 -7.13
C LEU A 8 18.55 8.27 -8.64
N GLN A 9 17.71 9.14 -9.20
CA GLN A 9 17.56 9.30 -10.65
C GLN A 9 18.86 9.81 -11.29
N ASP A 10 19.54 10.75 -10.64
CA ASP A 10 20.85 11.23 -11.11
C ASP A 10 21.87 10.08 -11.14
N ILE A 11 21.91 9.24 -10.10
CA ILE A 11 22.78 8.06 -10.06
C ILE A 11 22.44 7.07 -11.20
N GLU A 12 21.15 6.82 -11.49
CA GLU A 12 20.77 5.98 -12.64
C GLU A 12 21.30 6.55 -13.95
N ASN A 13 21.16 7.87 -14.12
CA ASN A 13 21.60 8.56 -15.35
C ASN A 13 23.13 8.52 -15.52
N GLU A 14 23.88 8.68 -14.42
CA GLU A 14 25.34 8.67 -14.44
C GLU A 14 25.92 7.28 -14.64
N THR A 15 25.32 6.27 -14.03
CA THR A 15 25.89 4.92 -13.97
C THR A 15 25.31 3.96 -15.00
N GLY A 16 24.14 4.25 -15.56
CA GLY A 16 23.37 3.35 -16.41
C GLY A 16 22.78 2.15 -15.65
N GLN A 17 22.96 2.09 -14.32
CA GLN A 17 22.34 1.06 -13.49
C GLN A 17 20.91 1.42 -13.16
N LYS A 18 20.07 0.40 -12.87
CA LYS A 18 18.67 0.60 -12.52
C LYS A 18 18.40 0.35 -11.05
N ILE A 19 17.58 1.21 -10.46
CA ILE A 19 17.10 1.09 -9.09
C ILE A 19 15.65 0.60 -9.15
N TYR A 20 15.36 -0.47 -8.40
CA TYR A 20 14.04 -1.08 -8.42
C TYR A 20 13.34 -0.96 -7.07
N ASN A 21 12.05 -0.70 -7.13
CA ASN A 21 11.16 -0.71 -5.98
C ASN A 21 10.59 -2.12 -5.73
N VAL A 22 10.52 -2.51 -4.46
CA VAL A 22 9.89 -3.78 -4.07
C VAL A 22 8.40 -3.54 -3.80
N LEU A 23 7.61 -3.47 -4.88
CA LEU A 23 6.16 -3.25 -4.84
C LEU A 23 5.43 -4.59 -4.85
N GLN A 24 5.59 -5.35 -3.76
CA GLN A 24 5.22 -6.76 -3.69
C GLN A 24 3.72 -7.03 -3.87
N LEU A 25 2.83 -6.10 -3.52
CA LEU A 25 1.39 -6.30 -3.72
C LEU A 25 1.00 -6.35 -5.19
N ARG A 26 1.76 -5.70 -6.08
CA ARG A 26 1.57 -5.80 -7.53
C ARG A 26 1.84 -7.21 -8.07
N MET A 27 2.55 -8.07 -7.31
CA MET A 27 2.79 -9.48 -7.65
C MET A 27 1.74 -10.43 -7.06
N HIS A 28 0.83 -9.94 -6.23
CA HIS A 28 -0.18 -10.78 -5.58
C HIS A 28 -1.24 -11.25 -6.60
N PRO A 29 -1.52 -12.57 -6.71
CA PRO A 29 -2.43 -13.08 -7.75
C PRO A 29 -3.83 -12.47 -7.72
N SER A 30 -4.41 -12.25 -6.53
CA SER A 30 -5.73 -11.61 -6.40
C SER A 30 -5.69 -10.15 -6.83
N VAL A 31 -4.61 -9.42 -6.52
CA VAL A 31 -4.42 -8.01 -6.92
C VAL A 31 -4.30 -7.90 -8.45
N ILE A 32 -3.54 -8.80 -9.08
CA ILE A 32 -3.43 -8.87 -10.55
C ILE A 32 -4.81 -9.17 -11.18
N ARG A 33 -5.59 -10.09 -10.60
CA ARG A 33 -6.95 -10.37 -11.10
C ARG A 33 -7.85 -9.15 -10.98
N LEU A 34 -7.83 -8.47 -9.82
CA LEU A 34 -8.63 -7.27 -9.60
C LEU A 34 -8.29 -6.19 -10.63
N LYS A 35 -6.99 -5.93 -10.86
CA LYS A 35 -6.57 -4.96 -11.87
C LYS A 35 -7.17 -5.28 -13.24
N LYS A 36 -7.09 -6.54 -13.68
CA LYS A 36 -7.68 -6.97 -14.96
C LYS A 36 -9.20 -6.81 -15.00
N GLN A 37 -9.88 -7.03 -13.88
CA GLN A 37 -11.34 -6.81 -13.78
C GLN A 37 -11.67 -5.33 -13.93
N VAL A 38 -10.93 -4.45 -13.23
CA VAL A 38 -11.13 -3.00 -13.33
C VAL A 38 -10.82 -2.50 -14.75
N GLU A 39 -9.77 -3.00 -15.39
CA GLU A 39 -9.41 -2.63 -16.78
C GLU A 39 -10.48 -3.10 -17.82
N ALA A 40 -11.27 -4.10 -17.50
CA ALA A 40 -12.34 -4.61 -18.35
C ALA A 40 -13.67 -3.85 -18.16
N GLU A 41 -13.79 -3.03 -17.13
CA GLU A 41 -15.00 -2.25 -16.88
C GLU A 41 -15.15 -1.09 -17.88
N PRO A 42 -16.38 -0.62 -18.11
CA PRO A 42 -16.61 0.53 -18.98
C PRO A 42 -15.86 1.78 -18.53
N THR A 43 -15.36 2.54 -19.47
CA THR A 43 -14.71 3.84 -19.22
C THR A 43 -15.61 4.75 -18.38
N GLY A 44 -15.05 5.28 -17.29
CA GLY A 44 -15.76 6.19 -16.38
C GLY A 44 -16.50 5.49 -15.23
N LYS A 45 -16.44 4.16 -15.12
CA LYS A 45 -16.86 3.49 -13.89
C LYS A 45 -15.95 3.93 -12.73
N ARG A 46 -16.58 4.30 -11.62
CA ARG A 46 -15.91 4.58 -10.34
C ARG A 46 -16.28 3.52 -9.32
N PHE A 47 -15.36 3.22 -8.45
CA PHE A 47 -15.51 2.24 -7.38
C PHE A 47 -15.51 2.94 -6.03
N ASP A 48 -16.33 2.46 -5.11
CA ASP A 48 -16.29 2.86 -3.70
C ASP A 48 -15.50 1.82 -2.90
N ILE A 49 -14.44 2.24 -2.23
CA ILE A 49 -13.49 1.35 -1.58
C ILE A 49 -13.33 1.69 -0.11
N ASP A 50 -13.50 0.68 0.75
CA ASP A 50 -13.09 0.76 2.14
C ASP A 50 -11.87 -0.13 2.38
N LEU A 51 -10.77 0.48 2.84
CA LEU A 51 -9.54 -0.20 3.22
C LEU A 51 -9.31 -0.08 4.72
N THR A 52 -9.24 -1.19 5.42
CA THR A 52 -8.76 -1.26 6.80
C THR A 52 -7.57 -2.18 6.90
N TYR A 53 -6.45 -1.67 7.43
CA TYR A 53 -5.29 -2.47 7.76
C TYR A 53 -4.79 -2.14 9.16
N ILE A 54 -4.90 -3.13 10.05
CA ILE A 54 -4.43 -3.04 11.43
C ILE A 54 -3.34 -4.08 11.62
N ALA A 55 -2.17 -3.65 12.05
CA ALA A 55 -1.02 -4.51 12.28
C ALA A 55 -0.41 -4.17 13.64
N SER A 56 -0.96 -4.79 14.69
CA SER A 56 -0.50 -4.59 16.07
C SER A 56 1.01 -4.71 16.19
N ARG A 57 1.62 -3.75 16.84
CA ARG A 57 3.06 -3.69 17.05
C ARG A 57 3.39 -3.68 18.53
N GLY A 58 4.43 -4.40 18.90
CA GLY A 58 4.95 -4.41 20.26
C GLY A 58 5.75 -3.13 20.60
N LYS A 59 6.15 -2.99 21.85
CA LYS A 59 6.92 -1.82 22.35
C LYS A 59 8.15 -1.50 21.53
N TRP A 60 8.80 -2.49 20.93
CA TRP A 60 9.97 -2.32 20.08
C TRP A 60 9.72 -1.36 18.89
N TYR A 61 8.50 -1.36 18.36
CA TYR A 61 8.13 -0.47 17.25
C TYR A 61 8.26 0.99 17.63
N PHE A 62 7.72 1.36 18.79
CA PHE A 62 7.68 2.74 19.27
C PHE A 62 9.03 3.29 19.75
N ILE A 63 9.96 2.41 20.14
CA ILE A 63 11.34 2.81 20.50
C ILE A 63 12.32 2.78 19.32
N SER A 64 11.88 2.22 18.17
CA SER A 64 12.67 2.20 16.94
C SER A 64 12.40 3.45 16.09
N TRP A 65 13.18 3.64 15.03
CA TRP A 65 12.96 4.72 14.06
C TRP A 65 11.59 4.67 13.40
N LYS A 66 10.94 3.50 13.38
CA LYS A 66 9.59 3.30 12.80
C LYS A 66 8.50 4.01 13.60
N GLY A 67 8.65 4.12 14.92
CA GLY A 67 7.73 4.85 15.79
C GLY A 67 8.00 6.37 15.83
N ASP A 68 9.13 6.81 15.30
CA ASP A 68 9.48 8.23 15.18
C ASP A 68 8.95 8.77 13.85
N GLU A 69 7.88 9.54 13.92
CA GLU A 69 7.21 10.09 12.73
C GLU A 69 8.14 10.94 11.86
N SER A 70 9.08 11.67 12.47
CA SER A 70 10.03 12.50 11.73
C SER A 70 10.96 11.68 10.84
N LYS A 71 11.16 10.40 11.17
CA LYS A 71 12.01 9.47 10.43
C LYS A 71 11.23 8.53 9.52
N SER A 72 10.07 8.05 10.00
CA SER A 72 9.27 7.03 9.29
C SER A 72 8.19 7.62 8.38
N GLY A 73 7.84 8.90 8.55
CA GLY A 73 6.68 9.51 7.92
C GLY A 73 5.34 9.11 8.56
N GLY A 74 5.37 8.42 9.71
CA GLY A 74 4.19 7.99 10.45
C GLY A 74 3.55 6.70 9.93
N VAL A 75 2.37 6.39 10.45
CA VAL A 75 1.65 5.14 10.19
C VAL A 75 1.33 4.98 8.70
N ALA A 76 0.82 6.03 8.05
CA ALA A 76 0.43 5.98 6.64
C ALA A 76 1.62 5.63 5.73
N THR A 77 2.77 6.27 5.93
CA THR A 77 3.96 6.00 5.12
C THR A 77 4.57 4.64 5.45
N ASN A 78 4.62 4.28 6.74
CA ASN A 78 5.34 3.08 7.17
C ASN A 78 4.61 1.77 6.83
N ILE A 79 3.28 1.71 7.03
CA ILE A 79 2.50 0.49 6.77
C ILE A 79 1.52 0.65 5.61
N GLY A 80 1.15 1.88 5.25
CA GLY A 80 0.17 2.17 4.21
C GLY A 80 0.74 2.21 2.79
N VAL A 81 2.03 2.49 2.64
CA VAL A 81 2.67 2.68 1.31
C VAL A 81 2.34 1.57 0.32
N HIS A 82 2.36 0.32 0.75
CA HIS A 82 2.08 -0.82 -0.13
C HIS A 82 0.61 -0.87 -0.59
N PHE A 83 -0.32 -0.46 0.27
CA PHE A 83 -1.74 -0.40 -0.06
C PHE A 83 -2.06 0.78 -0.96
N PHE A 84 -1.50 1.95 -0.68
CA PHE A 84 -1.67 3.12 -1.54
C PHE A 84 -1.07 2.89 -2.93
N ASP A 85 0.12 2.28 -3.00
CA ASP A 85 0.71 1.85 -4.26
C ASP A 85 -0.21 0.89 -5.03
N MET A 86 -0.71 -0.15 -4.35
CA MET A 86 -1.65 -1.12 -4.95
C MET A 86 -2.90 -0.43 -5.49
N LEU A 87 -3.51 0.46 -4.70
CA LEU A 87 -4.73 1.17 -5.09
C LEU A 87 -4.48 2.08 -6.29
N MET A 88 -3.41 2.87 -6.28
CA MET A 88 -3.06 3.71 -7.42
C MET A 88 -2.74 2.89 -8.67
N TRP A 89 -2.05 1.76 -8.52
CA TRP A 89 -1.75 0.87 -9.63
C TRP A 89 -3.00 0.25 -10.29
N ILE A 90 -4.06 0.00 -9.49
CA ILE A 90 -5.32 -0.59 -9.99
C ILE A 90 -6.27 0.49 -10.53
N PHE A 91 -6.46 1.58 -9.79
CA PHE A 91 -7.56 2.54 -10.01
C PHE A 91 -7.09 3.89 -10.58
N GLY A 92 -5.81 4.02 -10.90
CA GLY A 92 -5.24 5.24 -11.48
C GLY A 92 -4.65 6.20 -10.45
N SER A 93 -4.20 7.34 -10.94
CA SER A 93 -3.46 8.34 -10.17
C SER A 93 -4.31 9.01 -9.09
N GLU A 94 -3.66 9.51 -8.05
CA GLU A 94 -4.28 10.36 -7.03
C GLU A 94 -4.75 11.69 -7.64
N LEU A 95 -5.99 12.05 -7.34
CA LEU A 95 -6.58 13.35 -7.66
C LEU A 95 -6.70 14.24 -6.42
N ALA A 96 -6.99 13.66 -5.25
CA ALA A 96 -7.06 14.34 -3.98
C ALA A 96 -6.84 13.37 -2.81
N SER A 97 -6.30 13.86 -1.70
CA SER A 97 -6.20 13.11 -0.46
C SER A 97 -6.46 13.98 0.77
N THR A 98 -7.11 13.41 1.77
CA THR A 98 -7.42 14.07 3.03
C THR A 98 -7.19 13.14 4.20
N VAL A 99 -6.44 13.61 5.20
CA VAL A 99 -6.29 12.90 6.48
C VAL A 99 -7.36 13.41 7.44
N THR A 100 -8.29 12.55 7.84
CA THR A 100 -9.41 12.88 8.75
C THR A 100 -9.08 12.59 10.22
N HIS A 101 -8.16 11.67 10.47
CA HIS A 101 -7.65 11.35 11.80
C HIS A 101 -6.15 11.05 11.76
N ARG A 102 -5.42 11.55 12.76
CA ARG A 102 -3.98 11.30 12.91
C ARG A 102 -3.62 11.17 14.39
N SER A 103 -2.95 10.08 14.73
CA SER A 103 -2.31 9.85 16.03
C SER A 103 -0.98 9.15 15.84
N ALA A 104 -0.24 8.91 16.93
CA ALA A 104 0.99 8.13 16.89
C ALA A 104 0.76 6.65 16.50
N HIS A 105 -0.47 6.15 16.64
CA HIS A 105 -0.78 4.73 16.49
C HIS A 105 -1.74 4.44 15.32
N SER A 106 -2.51 5.44 14.88
CA SER A 106 -3.58 5.22 13.91
C SER A 106 -3.78 6.45 13.03
N MET A 107 -4.10 6.22 11.78
CA MET A 107 -4.47 7.25 10.81
C MET A 107 -5.68 6.81 9.99
N LYS A 108 -6.53 7.78 9.65
CA LYS A 108 -7.67 7.58 8.76
C LYS A 108 -7.72 8.72 7.74
N GLY A 109 -8.31 8.45 6.60
CA GLY A 109 -8.47 9.47 5.59
C GLY A 109 -9.27 9.00 4.39
N GLU A 110 -9.31 9.87 3.42
CA GLU A 110 -9.95 9.67 2.13
C GLU A 110 -8.91 9.87 1.04
N LEU A 111 -9.03 9.12 -0.04
CA LEU A 111 -8.17 9.21 -1.21
C LEU A 111 -9.04 9.09 -2.46
N THR A 112 -9.06 10.14 -3.26
CA THR A 112 -9.74 10.15 -4.56
C THR A 112 -8.74 9.79 -5.66
N LEU A 113 -9.02 8.70 -6.37
CA LEU A 113 -8.28 8.23 -7.52
C LEU A 113 -9.07 8.50 -8.81
N GLU A 114 -8.44 8.32 -9.97
CA GLU A 114 -9.12 8.49 -11.27
C GLU A 114 -10.39 7.64 -11.38
N ASN A 115 -10.36 6.40 -10.89
CA ASN A 115 -11.47 5.45 -11.00
C ASN A 115 -12.01 4.95 -9.66
N ALA A 116 -11.64 5.56 -8.52
CA ALA A 116 -12.14 5.16 -7.21
C ALA A 116 -12.17 6.30 -6.21
N ASP A 117 -13.08 6.17 -5.24
CA ASP A 117 -13.08 6.92 -4.00
C ASP A 117 -12.81 5.94 -2.85
N VAL A 118 -11.77 6.22 -2.07
CA VAL A 118 -11.25 5.31 -1.05
C VAL A 118 -11.36 5.93 0.33
N THR A 119 -12.04 5.24 1.24
CA THR A 119 -11.94 5.50 2.69
C THR A 119 -10.92 4.53 3.28
N TRP A 120 -9.97 5.02 4.04
CA TRP A 120 -8.93 4.16 4.59
C TRP A 120 -8.70 4.36 6.08
N HIS A 121 -8.39 3.24 6.76
CA HIS A 121 -7.98 3.18 8.16
C HIS A 121 -6.75 2.30 8.33
N LEU A 122 -5.68 2.88 8.87
CA LEU A 122 -4.42 2.21 9.17
C LEU A 122 -4.11 2.33 10.66
N SER A 123 -3.75 1.22 11.31
CA SER A 123 -3.39 1.23 12.73
C SER A 123 -2.29 0.24 13.08
N VAL A 124 -1.50 0.60 14.09
CA VAL A 124 -0.53 -0.28 14.76
C VAL A 124 -0.95 -0.59 16.20
N ASP A 125 -2.13 -0.13 16.63
CA ASP A 125 -2.68 -0.36 17.94
C ASP A 125 -3.47 -1.68 17.99
N GLN A 126 -3.19 -2.50 19.00
CA GLN A 126 -3.93 -3.74 19.24
C GLN A 126 -5.40 -3.48 19.59
N ASN A 127 -5.70 -2.34 20.21
CA ASN A 127 -7.06 -2.00 20.62
C ASN A 127 -7.99 -1.67 19.44
N ASP A 128 -7.43 -1.40 18.27
CA ASP A 128 -8.20 -1.15 17.04
C ASP A 128 -8.57 -2.45 16.30
N LEU A 129 -8.06 -3.60 16.75
CA LEU A 129 -8.42 -4.89 16.15
C LEU A 129 -9.91 -5.19 16.40
N PRO A 130 -10.66 -5.57 15.36
CA PRO A 130 -12.04 -5.96 15.53
C PRO A 130 -12.16 -7.29 16.28
N THR A 131 -13.30 -7.54 16.88
CA THR A 131 -13.56 -8.78 17.66
C THR A 131 -13.37 -10.04 16.79
N GLU A 132 -13.68 -9.94 15.51
CA GLU A 132 -13.55 -11.00 14.52
C GLU A 132 -12.09 -11.40 14.25
N ALA A 133 -11.14 -10.55 14.61
CA ALA A 133 -9.72 -10.87 14.50
C ALA A 133 -9.29 -12.00 15.45
N GLY A 134 -10.02 -12.21 16.56
CA GLY A 134 -9.71 -13.22 17.55
C GLY A 134 -8.30 -13.01 18.12
N GLU A 135 -7.45 -14.04 18.05
CA GLU A 135 -6.05 -13.99 18.53
C GLU A 135 -5.05 -13.41 17.50
N LYS A 136 -5.53 -13.02 16.31
CA LYS A 136 -4.65 -12.46 15.28
C LYS A 136 -4.15 -11.08 15.68
N THR A 137 -2.91 -10.80 15.38
CA THR A 137 -2.27 -9.49 15.57
C THR A 137 -2.37 -8.60 14.33
N THR A 138 -2.99 -9.10 13.27
CA THR A 138 -3.13 -8.39 11.99
C THR A 138 -4.52 -8.62 11.44
N TRP A 139 -5.14 -7.53 11.00
CA TRP A 139 -6.43 -7.51 10.31
C TRP A 139 -6.30 -6.76 8.99
N ARG A 140 -6.81 -7.35 7.91
CA ARG A 140 -6.94 -6.72 6.60
C ARG A 140 -8.36 -6.85 6.13
N SER A 141 -8.92 -5.75 5.69
CA SER A 141 -10.24 -5.73 5.06
C SER A 141 -10.18 -4.76 3.88
N LEU A 142 -10.65 -5.20 2.75
CA LEU A 142 -10.86 -4.40 1.57
C LEU A 142 -12.24 -4.71 1.02
N THR A 143 -13.08 -3.70 0.81
CA THR A 143 -14.34 -3.85 0.12
C THR A 143 -14.35 -3.00 -1.15
N LEU A 144 -15.04 -3.48 -2.18
CA LEU A 144 -15.32 -2.75 -3.41
C LEU A 144 -16.83 -2.69 -3.59
N ASP A 145 -17.39 -1.49 -3.69
CA ASP A 145 -18.84 -1.27 -3.83
C ASP A 145 -19.63 -2.03 -2.74
N GLY A 146 -19.09 -2.14 -1.52
CA GLY A 146 -19.65 -2.85 -0.37
C GLY A 146 -19.42 -4.36 -0.37
N GLU A 147 -18.83 -4.96 -1.41
CA GLU A 147 -18.51 -6.38 -1.45
C GLU A 147 -17.07 -6.65 -0.99
N ALA A 148 -16.89 -7.66 -0.13
CA ALA A 148 -15.57 -7.99 0.40
C ALA A 148 -14.66 -8.55 -0.72
N PHE A 149 -13.48 -7.95 -0.83
CA PHE A 149 -12.43 -8.45 -1.70
C PHE A 149 -11.43 -9.26 -0.87
N GLU A 150 -11.37 -10.57 -1.15
CA GLU A 150 -10.50 -11.48 -0.40
C GLU A 150 -9.09 -11.52 -0.98
N PHE A 151 -8.12 -11.12 -0.15
CA PHE A 151 -6.70 -11.18 -0.48
C PHE A 151 -5.83 -11.48 0.76
N SER A 152 -6.41 -12.14 1.77
CA SER A 152 -5.70 -12.48 3.01
C SER A 152 -4.63 -13.54 2.82
N ASP A 153 -4.79 -14.43 1.83
CA ASP A 153 -3.84 -15.48 1.48
C ASP A 153 -2.91 -15.04 0.34
N GLY A 154 -1.77 -15.70 0.19
CA GLY A 154 -0.86 -15.46 -0.94
C GLY A 154 0.22 -14.42 -0.68
N PHE A 155 0.43 -14.00 0.57
CA PHE A 155 1.52 -13.09 0.95
C PHE A 155 2.88 -13.76 1.09
N THR A 156 2.93 -15.09 1.01
CA THR A 156 4.18 -15.84 1.06
C THR A 156 4.94 -15.63 -0.25
N ASP A 157 6.24 -15.40 -0.14
CA ASP A 157 7.17 -15.31 -1.27
C ASP A 157 6.94 -14.16 -2.27
N LEU A 158 6.09 -13.18 -1.98
CA LEU A 158 5.89 -12.03 -2.87
C LEU A 158 7.17 -11.24 -3.14
N HIS A 159 8.06 -11.10 -2.14
CA HIS A 159 9.37 -10.47 -2.34
C HIS A 159 10.22 -11.29 -3.31
N THR A 160 10.23 -12.61 -3.16
CA THR A 160 10.93 -13.52 -4.09
C THR A 160 10.40 -13.37 -5.51
N ALA A 161 9.07 -13.25 -5.68
CA ALA A 161 8.45 -13.02 -6.97
C ALA A 161 8.89 -11.69 -7.60
N VAL A 162 9.00 -10.61 -6.79
CA VAL A 162 9.53 -9.32 -7.27
C VAL A 162 10.97 -9.46 -7.73
N TYR A 163 11.85 -10.10 -6.94
CA TYR A 163 13.25 -10.31 -7.34
C TYR A 163 13.38 -11.17 -8.59
N GLN A 164 12.59 -12.23 -8.72
CA GLN A 164 12.57 -13.04 -9.95
C GLN A 164 12.12 -12.24 -11.16
N ASN A 165 11.10 -11.37 -11.01
CA ASN A 165 10.65 -10.48 -12.07
C ASN A 165 11.77 -9.53 -12.51
N ILE A 166 12.50 -8.91 -11.58
CA ILE A 166 13.65 -8.04 -11.86
C ILE A 166 14.74 -8.80 -12.60
N LEU A 167 15.12 -9.98 -12.13
CA LEU A 167 16.17 -10.80 -12.75
C LEU A 167 15.80 -11.28 -14.16
N ASN A 168 14.51 -11.36 -14.47
CA ASN A 168 14.01 -11.70 -15.81
C ASN A 168 13.83 -10.46 -16.71
N GLY A 169 14.34 -9.31 -16.31
CA GLY A 169 14.30 -8.07 -17.09
C GLY A 169 13.05 -7.21 -16.93
N GLY A 170 12.20 -7.55 -15.94
CA GLY A 170 11.08 -6.71 -15.50
C GLY A 170 11.46 -5.83 -14.31
N GLY A 171 10.52 -5.58 -13.41
CA GLY A 171 10.69 -4.77 -12.20
C GLY A 171 10.00 -3.42 -12.30
N TYR A 172 9.90 -2.75 -11.18
CA TYR A 172 9.30 -1.43 -11.02
C TYR A 172 10.41 -0.43 -10.68
N GLY A 173 10.61 0.58 -11.53
CA GLY A 173 11.67 1.58 -11.38
C GLY A 173 11.29 2.74 -10.46
N LEU A 174 12.08 3.81 -10.50
CA LEU A 174 11.84 5.00 -9.67
C LEU A 174 10.59 5.79 -10.08
N ALA A 175 10.15 5.67 -11.34
CA ALA A 175 8.99 6.39 -11.87
C ALA A 175 7.66 5.61 -11.71
N ASP A 176 7.71 4.35 -11.26
CA ASP A 176 6.54 3.53 -11.03
C ASP A 176 5.91 3.77 -9.67
#